data_992317208cbe57c8ba2bed3c04baf772
#
_entry.id   992317208cbe57c8ba2bed3c04baf772
#
_cell.length_a   1.000
_cell.length_b   1.000
_cell.length_c   1.000
_cell.angle_alpha   90.00
_cell.angle_beta   90.00
_cell.angle_gamma   90.00
#
_symmetry.space_group_name_H-M   'P 1'
#
loop_
_entity.id
_entity.type
_entity.pdbx_description
1 polymer ?
#
loop_
_entity_poly.entity_id
_entity_poly.type
_entity_poly.pdbx_seq_one_letter_code
_entity_poly.pdbx_strand_id
1 'polypeptide(L)' 'MPYKQITQLPDNVKNNLPKHAQEIYKEAFNSAEDQYREEDRAYRVAWSAVENKYEKNDKGNWVEKKE' A
#
# COMPACT_ATOMS: atom_id res chain seq x y z
N MET A 1 10.47 2.87 -9.26
CA MET A 1 10.02 1.98 -10.34
C MET A 1 8.65 1.41 -10.03
N PRO A 2 7.75 1.36 -11.01
CA PRO A 2 6.43 0.78 -10.75
C PRO A 2 6.53 -0.72 -10.50
N TYR A 3 5.60 -1.22 -9.72
CA TYR A 3 5.51 -2.64 -9.42
C TYR A 3 4.53 -3.31 -10.37
N LYS A 4 4.93 -4.43 -10.92
CA LYS A 4 4.06 -5.19 -11.82
C LYS A 4 3.18 -6.17 -11.05
N GLN A 5 3.67 -6.66 -9.93
CA GLN A 5 2.97 -7.64 -9.11
C GLN A 5 3.18 -7.32 -7.64
N ILE A 6 2.24 -7.76 -6.82
CA ILE A 6 2.35 -7.52 -5.37
C ILE A 6 3.54 -8.25 -4.77
N THR A 7 4.01 -9.33 -5.39
CA THR A 7 5.18 -10.05 -4.91
C THR A 7 6.46 -9.21 -4.96
N GLN A 8 6.44 -8.14 -5.73
CA GLN A 8 7.60 -7.24 -5.84
C GLN A 8 7.62 -6.15 -4.79
N LEU A 9 6.56 -6.04 -3.99
CA LEU A 9 6.48 -5.02 -2.96
C LEU A 9 7.52 -5.27 -1.86
N PRO A 10 7.95 -4.22 -1.15
CA PRO A 10 8.89 -4.39 -0.03
C PRO A 10 8.34 -5.34 1.03
N ASP A 11 9.25 -6.01 1.75
CA ASP A 11 8.86 -6.99 2.75
C ASP A 11 7.97 -6.40 3.83
N ASN A 12 8.23 -5.15 4.26
CA ASN A 12 7.41 -4.53 5.29
C ASN A 12 5.97 -4.29 4.82
N VAL A 13 5.76 -4.22 3.51
CA VAL A 13 4.42 -4.11 2.94
C VAL A 13 3.80 -5.50 2.83
N LYS A 14 4.52 -6.43 2.21
CA LYS A 14 3.99 -7.78 1.96
C LYS A 14 3.66 -8.52 3.25
N ASN A 15 4.51 -8.37 4.26
CA ASN A 15 4.36 -9.12 5.49
C ASN A 15 3.32 -8.55 6.44
N ASN A 16 2.96 -7.29 6.25
CA ASN A 16 2.04 -6.61 7.16
C ASN A 16 0.64 -6.42 6.60
N LEU A 17 0.48 -6.48 5.27
CA LEU A 17 -0.80 -6.20 4.64
C LEU A 17 -1.41 -7.45 4.04
N PRO A 18 -2.75 -7.61 4.15
CA PRO A 18 -3.44 -8.68 3.41
C PRO A 18 -3.35 -8.41 1.91
N LYS A 19 -3.64 -9.45 1.13
CA LYS A 19 -3.47 -9.39 -0.32
C LYS A 19 -4.17 -8.19 -0.95
N HIS A 20 -5.42 -7.95 -0.58
CA HIS A 20 -6.18 -6.84 -1.17
C HIS A 20 -5.54 -5.50 -0.85
N ALA A 21 -5.06 -5.34 0.39
CA ALA A 21 -4.38 -4.10 0.77
C ALA A 21 -3.07 -3.94 0.00
N GLN A 22 -2.37 -5.03 -0.27
CA GLN A 22 -1.17 -4.98 -1.09
C GLN A 22 -1.47 -4.52 -2.50
N GLU A 23 -2.60 -4.94 -3.06
CA GLU A 23 -2.99 -4.50 -4.39
C GLU A 23 -3.33 -3.00 -4.40
N ILE A 24 -3.99 -2.53 -3.35
CA ILE A 24 -4.26 -1.09 -3.21
C ILE A 24 -2.95 -0.31 -3.14
N TYR A 25 -2.01 -0.80 -2.34
CA TYR A 25 -0.70 -0.17 -2.22
C TYR A 25 0.01 -0.11 -3.58
N LYS A 26 0.03 -1.24 -4.29
CA LYS A 26 0.70 -1.32 -5.59
C LYS A 26 0.11 -0.31 -6.57
N GLU A 27 -1.20 -0.29 -6.70
CA GLU A 27 -1.85 0.59 -7.67
C GLU A 27 -1.65 2.06 -7.32
N ALA A 28 -1.79 2.40 -6.03
CA ALA A 28 -1.59 3.77 -5.60
C ALA A 28 -0.15 4.22 -5.78
N PHE A 29 0.80 3.34 -5.46
CA PHE A 29 2.22 3.64 -5.65
C PHE A 29 2.53 3.88 -7.13
N ASN A 30 2.06 2.99 -7.99
CA ASN A 30 2.34 3.11 -9.42
C ASN A 30 1.75 4.39 -10.00
N SER A 31 0.53 4.71 -9.61
CA SER A 31 -0.14 5.91 -10.08
C SER A 31 0.60 7.16 -9.62
N ALA A 32 1.00 7.20 -8.35
CA ALA A 32 1.68 8.36 -7.80
C ALA A 32 3.08 8.51 -8.39
N GLU A 33 3.79 7.41 -8.60
CA GLU A 33 5.11 7.49 -9.21
C GLU A 33 5.01 8.00 -10.64
N ASP A 34 4.02 7.55 -11.38
CA ASP A 34 3.81 8.01 -12.75
C ASP A 34 3.52 9.50 -12.79
N GLN A 35 2.74 9.97 -11.83
CA GLN A 35 2.31 11.36 -11.78
C GLN A 35 3.39 12.30 -11.25
N TYR A 36 4.08 11.91 -10.18
CA TYR A 36 5.03 12.79 -9.51
C TYR A 36 6.49 12.45 -9.76
N ARG A 37 6.76 11.21 -10.14
CA ARG A 37 8.12 10.71 -10.42
C ARG A 37 9.05 10.82 -9.21
N GLU A 38 8.48 10.76 -8.00
CA GLU A 38 9.22 10.76 -6.75
C GLU A 38 8.80 9.54 -5.93
N GLU A 39 9.77 8.68 -5.62
CA GLU A 39 9.47 7.47 -4.87
C GLU A 39 8.97 7.77 -3.46
N ASP A 40 9.56 8.77 -2.80
CA ASP A 40 9.14 9.12 -1.43
C ASP A 40 7.69 9.57 -1.39
N ARG A 41 7.27 10.34 -2.38
CA ARG A 41 5.88 10.79 -2.46
C ARG A 41 4.97 9.63 -2.80
N ALA A 42 5.39 8.78 -3.74
CA ALA A 42 4.60 7.62 -4.11
C ALA A 42 4.40 6.68 -2.91
N TYR A 43 5.43 6.51 -2.12
CA TYR A 43 5.37 5.69 -0.92
C TYR A 43 4.32 6.22 0.05
N ARG A 44 4.33 7.52 0.30
CA ARG A 44 3.35 8.13 1.21
C ARG A 44 1.94 8.05 0.68
N VAL A 45 1.78 8.28 -0.62
CA VAL A 45 0.45 8.17 -1.25
C VAL A 45 -0.07 6.76 -1.15
N ALA A 46 0.80 5.78 -1.39
CA ALA A 46 0.39 4.37 -1.32
C ALA A 46 -0.10 4.00 0.08
N TRP A 47 0.66 4.38 1.11
CA TRP A 47 0.23 4.09 2.49
C TRP A 47 -1.05 4.82 2.85
N SER A 48 -1.19 6.07 2.39
CA SER A 48 -2.41 6.82 2.63
C SER A 48 -3.62 6.13 2.00
N ALA A 49 -3.46 5.59 0.80
CA ALA A 49 -4.54 4.88 0.13
C ALA A 49 -4.93 3.62 0.91
N VAL A 50 -3.95 2.90 1.44
CA VAL A 50 -4.22 1.73 2.27
C VAL A 50 -4.97 2.15 3.53
N GLU A 51 -4.52 3.22 4.18
CA GLU A 51 -5.11 3.69 5.43
C GLU A 51 -6.54 4.19 5.26
N ASN A 52 -6.92 4.55 4.05
CA ASN A 52 -8.30 4.96 3.78
C ASN A 52 -9.27 3.78 3.84
N LYS A 53 -8.80 2.57 3.59
CA LYS A 53 -9.64 1.38 3.55
C LYS A 53 -9.30 0.35 4.62
N TYR A 54 -8.14 0.44 5.23
CA TYR A 54 -7.67 -0.51 6.21
C TYR A 54 -7.20 0.21 7.46
N GLU A 55 -7.25 -0.48 8.58
CA GLU A 55 -6.75 0.07 9.84
C GLU A 55 -5.99 -1.01 10.58
N LYS A 56 -5.09 -0.57 11.45
CA LYS A 56 -4.30 -1.47 12.27
C LYS A 56 -5.08 -1.79 13.53
N ASN A 57 -5.28 -3.07 13.81
CA ASN A 57 -5.99 -3.46 15.01
C ASN A 57 -5.05 -3.53 16.21
N ASP A 58 -5.59 -3.90 17.37
CA ASP A 58 -4.82 -3.94 18.63
C ASP A 58 -3.67 -4.93 18.58
N LYS A 59 -3.77 -5.93 17.71
CA LYS A 59 -2.73 -6.96 17.55
C LYS A 59 -1.67 -6.55 16.56
N GLY A 60 -1.82 -5.39 15.93
CA GLY A 60 -0.87 -4.92 14.94
C GLY A 60 -1.12 -5.44 13.54
N ASN A 61 -2.26 -6.04 13.32
CA ASN A 61 -2.62 -6.53 11.98
C ASN A 61 -3.46 -5.51 11.25
N TRP A 62 -3.29 -5.45 9.94
CA TRP A 62 -4.10 -4.58 9.10
C TRP A 62 -5.39 -5.28 8.72
N VAL A 63 -6.50 -4.66 9.01
CA VAL A 63 -7.83 -5.21 8.72
C VAL A 63 -8.67 -4.17 8.03
N GLU A 64 -9.62 -4.63 7.23
CA GLU A 64 -10.49 -3.75 6.49
C GLU A 64 -11.38 -2.95 7.45
N LYS A 65 -11.51 -1.66 7.19
CA LYS A 65 -12.34 -0.80 8.03
C LYS A 65 -13.79 -1.17 7.89
N LYS A 66 -14.47 -1.16 9.01
CA LYS A 66 -15.93 -1.33 9.00
C LYS A 66 -16.57 0.03 8.84
N GLU A 67 -17.57 0.09 8.02
CA GLU A 67 -18.37 1.30 7.83
C GLU A 67 -19.62 1.26 8.70
#